data_813779f1a30d73926e6856c120d7f91e
#
_entry.id   813779f1a30d73926e6856c120d7f91e
#
_cell.length_a   1.000
_cell.length_b   1.000
_cell.length_c   1.000
_cell.angle_alpha   90.00
_cell.angle_beta   90.00
_cell.angle_gamma   90.00
#
_symmetry.space_group_name_H-M   'P 1'
#
loop_
_entity.id
_entity.type
_entity.pdbx_description
1 polymer ?
#
loop_
_entity_poly.entity_id
_entity_poly.type
_entity_poly.pdbx_seq_one_letter_code
_entity_poly.pdbx_strand_id
1 'polypeptide(L)'
;MKYINKLTWLLVLGAGLMTASCSDSDDVDIPGGLSIDKEQIEIGAQGGSEQLAIAASQNWVANVDEPWLMLTPANGVGSTTATVVADSTLMNGRRTTDIAFIGDNGQRRTVSVVQFGYGKQIDIKEPTVEIENSESYDKRAFESLISANVECKIGKIEYSFEGDMTDAEKAENEKEREGWLLNSKDEDKLTGTNIGIVLDRKARPRSVKFKFRWAMNVVPAVRVAKVHLVPVKAEDKLVDADGNPTDDVILTVRQKAALKIEDNRAGDSLSIIMINQKLGCMATFDASDNMRNWSNVTLWEATDAFVKSHPEALGRVRSVKFSMFNLKSGESLPKEVGNLKYLESFSLAANENNQIREVEVGEDICELKYLKNLTIQAYGMTHLPANFIKLGKSLESLNLVSNNFNKLSDITNVVNEKNFPKLRNLILYAQRRTDVAIDLSKLEKNGNSDYIYNTYPIGMYGKVSKGTSDRQALLKLLTWDKLNTLELSYCFLEGELPTDEEMTEALEAAGKATRYSRADFSTNKADYLDKLVGDTCKWLLSGWDNPVTCKHKDGSVVYEDVYPLQV
;
A
#
# COMPACT_ATOMS: atom_id res chain seq x y z
N MET A 1 42.36 13.99 30.97
CA MET A 1 41.71 15.05 31.76
C MET A 1 40.25 15.05 31.33
N LYS A 2 39.35 14.38 32.05
CA LYS A 2 38.47 14.94 33.11
C LYS A 2 37.54 16.02 32.51
N TYR A 3 36.22 15.86 32.48
CA TYR A 3 35.18 15.60 33.51
C TYR A 3 33.91 15.10 32.83
N ILE A 4 33.26 14.11 33.17
CA ILE A 4 32.25 13.59 34.11
C ILE A 4 31.46 14.69 34.84
N ASN A 5 30.12 14.68 34.62
CA ASN A 5 29.07 14.96 35.61
C ASN A 5 27.74 14.44 35.02
N LYS A 6 27.17 13.38 35.51
CA LYS A 6 26.42 13.06 36.74
C LYS A 6 25.33 14.08 37.08
N LEU A 7 24.09 13.66 36.93
CA LEU A 7 22.97 13.97 37.81
C LEU A 7 21.94 12.83 37.61
N THR A 8 21.92 11.87 38.46
CA THR A 8 21.26 11.64 39.74
C THR A 8 19.74 11.79 39.67
N TRP A 9 19.02 10.69 39.52
CA TRP A 9 18.10 9.96 40.40
C TRP A 9 17.12 10.81 41.21
N LEU A 10 15.83 10.59 40.99
CA LEU A 10 14.84 10.49 42.05
C LEU A 10 13.80 9.41 41.72
N LEU A 11 13.90 8.31 42.44
CA LEU A 11 12.93 7.24 42.58
C LEU A 11 11.85 7.72 43.53
N VAL A 12 10.58 7.63 43.11
CA VAL A 12 9.47 7.48 44.06
C VAL A 12 8.65 6.27 43.63
N LEU A 13 8.73 5.24 44.44
CA LEU A 13 7.84 4.11 44.45
C LEU A 13 6.45 4.59 44.88
N GLY A 14 5.43 4.27 44.06
CA GLY A 14 4.02 4.31 44.41
C GLY A 14 3.32 3.17 43.72
N ALA A 15 3.20 2.03 44.41
CA ALA A 15 2.38 0.92 43.96
C ALA A 15 0.89 1.31 43.96
N GLY A 16 0.27 1.20 42.83
CA GLY A 16 -1.17 1.32 42.66
C GLY A 16 -1.58 0.59 41.40
N LEU A 17 -1.96 -0.68 41.54
CA LEU A 17 -2.66 -1.43 40.51
C LEU A 17 -3.99 -0.72 40.21
N MET A 18 -4.08 -0.07 39.05
CA MET A 18 -5.35 0.25 38.42
C MET A 18 -5.27 -0.23 36.98
N THR A 19 -6.01 -1.27 36.69
CA THR A 19 -6.34 -1.68 35.32
C THR A 19 -7.19 -0.58 34.69
N ALA A 20 -6.55 0.34 33.99
CA ALA A 20 -7.26 1.29 33.14
C ALA A 20 -7.56 0.60 31.81
N SER A 21 -8.81 0.21 31.64
CA SER A 21 -9.41 0.01 30.35
C SER A 21 -9.44 1.36 29.64
N CYS A 22 -8.54 1.58 28.69
CA CYS A 22 -8.64 2.72 27.78
C CYS A 22 -9.81 2.51 26.84
N SER A 23 -10.90 3.20 27.08
CA SER A 23 -11.87 3.56 26.08
C SER A 23 -11.43 4.94 25.54
N ASP A 24 -10.81 4.96 24.38
CA ASP A 24 -10.60 6.21 23.64
C ASP A 24 -11.94 6.67 23.07
N SER A 25 -12.65 7.46 23.84
CA SER A 25 -13.62 8.41 23.31
C SER A 25 -12.96 9.78 23.45
N ASP A 26 -12.57 10.38 22.33
CA ASP A 26 -12.21 11.80 22.24
C ASP A 26 -13.46 12.67 22.48
N ASP A 27 -14.04 12.57 23.67
CA ASP A 27 -14.95 13.57 24.18
C ASP A 27 -14.08 14.71 24.74
N VAL A 28 -13.99 15.77 23.98
CA VAL A 28 -13.47 17.06 24.48
C VAL A 28 -14.30 17.42 25.71
N ASP A 29 -13.71 17.30 26.87
CA ASP A 29 -14.30 17.69 28.16
C ASP A 29 -14.56 19.19 28.11
N ILE A 30 -15.76 19.56 27.67
CA ILE A 30 -16.24 20.94 27.76
C ILE A 30 -16.67 21.13 29.22
N PRO A 31 -15.98 21.96 30.01
CA PRO A 31 -16.41 22.22 31.39
C PRO A 31 -17.84 22.72 31.38
N GLY A 32 -18.75 21.97 31.93
CA GLY A 32 -20.18 22.29 31.96
C GLY A 32 -21.10 21.35 31.17
N GLY A 33 -20.59 20.21 30.68
CA GLY A 33 -21.33 19.28 29.82
C GLY A 33 -22.16 18.24 30.58
N LEU A 34 -23.07 17.59 29.84
CA LEU A 34 -23.80 16.38 30.22
C LEU A 34 -23.21 15.19 29.45
N SER A 35 -22.73 14.16 30.16
CA SER A 35 -22.26 12.89 29.59
C SER A 35 -22.83 11.69 30.33
N ILE A 36 -22.98 10.58 29.63
CA ILE A 36 -23.51 9.29 30.15
C ILE A 36 -22.50 8.21 29.80
N ASP A 37 -22.21 7.34 30.72
CA ASP A 37 -21.21 6.27 30.62
C ASP A 37 -21.56 5.15 29.62
N LYS A 38 -22.82 5.06 29.19
CA LYS A 38 -23.31 4.05 28.26
C LYS A 38 -24.11 4.69 27.12
N GLU A 39 -23.88 4.22 25.90
CA GLU A 39 -24.69 4.60 24.73
C GLU A 39 -25.89 3.68 24.55
N GLN A 40 -25.82 2.47 25.12
CA GLN A 40 -26.85 1.44 25.02
C GLN A 40 -26.84 0.53 26.22
N ILE A 41 -28.04 0.03 26.56
CA ILE A 41 -28.29 -0.95 27.61
C ILE A 41 -28.98 -2.16 26.99
N GLU A 42 -28.54 -3.37 27.32
CA GLU A 42 -29.18 -4.61 26.92
C GLU A 42 -29.74 -5.34 28.14
N ILE A 43 -31.01 -5.69 28.05
CA ILE A 43 -31.75 -6.41 29.10
C ILE A 43 -32.33 -7.69 28.50
N GLY A 44 -32.32 -8.77 29.27
CA GLY A 44 -32.92 -10.04 28.85
C GLY A 44 -34.45 -10.08 29.06
N ALA A 45 -35.07 -11.17 28.57
CA ALA A 45 -36.53 -11.39 28.67
C ALA A 45 -37.08 -11.38 30.11
N GLN A 46 -36.26 -11.75 31.09
CA GLN A 46 -36.64 -11.75 32.49
C GLN A 46 -36.77 -10.36 33.11
N GLY A 47 -36.45 -9.32 32.35
CA GLY A 47 -36.29 -7.98 32.91
C GLY A 47 -35.01 -7.85 33.72
N GLY A 48 -34.92 -6.80 34.51
CA GLY A 48 -33.78 -6.53 35.35
C GLY A 48 -33.47 -5.04 35.51
N SER A 49 -32.35 -4.76 36.12
CA SER A 49 -31.91 -3.39 36.34
C SER A 49 -30.47 -3.17 35.91
N GLU A 50 -30.18 -1.99 35.32
CA GLU A 50 -28.86 -1.52 34.95
C GLU A 50 -28.62 -0.13 35.52
N GLN A 51 -27.36 0.17 35.83
CA GLN A 51 -26.96 1.49 36.32
C GLN A 51 -26.32 2.32 35.19
N LEU A 52 -26.65 3.60 35.19
CA LEU A 52 -26.07 4.63 34.34
C LEU A 52 -25.38 5.66 35.21
N ALA A 53 -24.10 5.89 34.95
CA ALA A 53 -23.37 6.99 35.55
C ALA A 53 -23.60 8.27 34.70
N ILE A 54 -24.16 9.27 35.31
CA ILE A 54 -24.45 10.58 34.69
C ILE A 54 -23.44 11.56 35.23
N ALA A 55 -22.61 12.12 34.37
CA ALA A 55 -21.75 13.22 34.74
C ALA A 55 -22.36 14.53 34.20
N ALA A 56 -22.74 15.42 35.10
CA ALA A 56 -23.35 16.70 34.77
C ALA A 56 -22.82 17.80 35.70
N SER A 57 -22.67 18.99 35.18
CA SER A 57 -22.28 20.20 35.93
C SER A 57 -23.47 21.00 36.42
N GLN A 58 -24.66 20.72 35.89
CA GLN A 58 -25.90 21.48 36.13
C GLN A 58 -27.07 20.51 36.33
N ASN A 59 -28.30 21.02 36.39
CA ASN A 59 -29.49 20.22 36.44
C ASN A 59 -29.69 19.46 35.12
N TRP A 60 -30.28 18.30 35.24
CA TRP A 60 -30.69 17.47 34.11
C TRP A 60 -32.02 16.79 34.36
N VAL A 61 -32.74 16.48 33.30
CA VAL A 61 -33.97 15.68 33.31
C VAL A 61 -33.83 14.56 32.26
N ALA A 62 -34.48 13.44 32.52
CA ALA A 62 -34.55 12.32 31.58
C ALA A 62 -36.01 11.93 31.34
N ASN A 63 -36.33 11.63 30.06
CA ASN A 63 -37.63 11.14 29.65
C ASN A 63 -37.52 9.67 29.20
N VAL A 64 -38.52 8.88 29.67
CA VAL A 64 -38.77 7.50 29.26
C VAL A 64 -40.24 7.41 28.88
N ASP A 65 -40.51 7.13 27.62
CA ASP A 65 -41.90 7.14 27.11
C ASP A 65 -42.59 5.76 27.18
N GLU A 66 -41.82 4.71 27.47
CA GLU A 66 -42.32 3.35 27.47
C GLU A 66 -42.73 2.87 28.87
N PRO A 67 -43.95 2.30 29.05
CA PRO A 67 -44.45 1.89 30.35
C PRO A 67 -43.72 0.68 30.98
N TRP A 68 -42.97 -0.07 30.18
CA TRP A 68 -42.20 -1.23 30.64
C TRP A 68 -40.79 -0.87 31.13
N LEU A 69 -40.42 0.42 31.06
CA LEU A 69 -39.09 0.91 31.46
C LEU A 69 -39.25 2.05 32.47
N MET A 70 -38.50 1.98 33.55
CA MET A 70 -38.47 2.99 34.60
C MET A 70 -37.04 3.45 34.85
N LEU A 71 -36.85 4.75 34.98
CA LEU A 71 -35.56 5.37 35.35
C LEU A 71 -35.70 6.06 36.72
N THR A 72 -34.77 5.78 37.62
CA THR A 72 -34.78 6.38 38.97
C THR A 72 -33.35 6.76 39.40
N PRO A 73 -33.04 8.03 39.73
CA PRO A 73 -33.90 9.20 39.52
C PRO A 73 -34.04 9.58 38.05
N ALA A 74 -35.17 10.18 37.65
CA ALA A 74 -35.42 10.70 36.32
C ALA A 74 -34.97 12.19 36.15
N ASN A 75 -34.47 12.79 37.21
CA ASN A 75 -33.87 14.13 37.20
C ASN A 75 -32.83 14.25 38.32
N GLY A 76 -31.95 15.23 38.21
CA GLY A 76 -30.94 15.45 39.24
C GLY A 76 -30.20 16.76 39.08
N VAL A 77 -29.34 17.07 40.04
CA VAL A 77 -28.42 18.21 40.05
C VAL A 77 -27.01 17.64 40.14
N GLY A 78 -26.19 18.00 39.17
CA GLY A 78 -24.82 17.48 39.10
C GLY A 78 -24.72 15.98 38.76
N SER A 79 -23.53 15.43 38.97
CA SER A 79 -23.26 14.02 38.67
C SER A 79 -23.95 13.06 39.62
N THR A 80 -24.55 11.98 39.11
CA THR A 80 -25.24 10.96 39.90
C THR A 80 -25.30 9.62 39.16
N THR A 81 -25.77 8.59 39.83
CA THR A 81 -26.07 7.30 39.21
C THR A 81 -27.59 7.11 39.16
N ALA A 82 -28.12 6.83 37.99
CA ALA A 82 -29.53 6.44 37.81
C ALA A 82 -29.64 4.96 37.56
N THR A 83 -30.72 4.35 38.03
CA THR A 83 -31.05 2.95 37.80
C THR A 83 -32.15 2.86 36.77
N VAL A 84 -31.89 2.14 35.69
CA VAL A 84 -32.87 1.76 34.68
C VAL A 84 -33.43 0.39 35.07
N VAL A 85 -34.74 0.27 35.18
CA VAL A 85 -35.43 -0.99 35.51
C VAL A 85 -36.38 -1.32 34.36
N ALA A 86 -36.29 -2.53 33.84
CA ALA A 86 -37.18 -3.02 32.80
C ALA A 86 -38.01 -4.20 33.31
N ASP A 87 -39.30 -4.19 32.99
CA ASP A 87 -40.19 -5.31 33.25
C ASP A 87 -39.84 -6.54 32.41
N SER A 88 -40.23 -7.74 32.88
CA SER A 88 -40.10 -8.96 32.06
C SER A 88 -41.00 -8.91 30.84
N THR A 89 -40.61 -9.65 29.78
CA THR A 89 -41.42 -9.82 28.58
C THR A 89 -41.61 -11.30 28.24
N LEU A 90 -42.75 -11.63 27.65
CA LEU A 90 -43.05 -12.97 27.11
C LEU A 90 -42.85 -13.03 25.58
N MET A 91 -42.41 -11.94 24.97
CA MET A 91 -42.18 -11.87 23.54
C MET A 91 -41.01 -12.78 23.10
N ASN A 92 -41.09 -13.29 21.91
CA ASN A 92 -39.98 -13.98 21.26
C ASN A 92 -38.99 -13.00 20.67
N GLY A 93 -39.50 -11.91 20.09
CA GLY A 93 -38.76 -10.82 19.53
C GLY A 93 -38.14 -9.87 20.56
N ARG A 94 -37.73 -8.68 20.14
CA ARG A 94 -37.18 -7.64 21.01
C ARG A 94 -38.04 -6.39 20.99
N ARG A 95 -37.88 -5.57 22.02
CA ARG A 95 -38.41 -4.20 22.04
C ARG A 95 -37.30 -3.22 22.36
N THR A 96 -37.39 -2.04 21.78
CA THR A 96 -36.38 -1.00 21.92
C THR A 96 -37.03 0.34 22.25
N THR A 97 -36.34 1.14 23.03
CA THR A 97 -36.73 2.53 23.31
C THR A 97 -35.47 3.36 23.63
N ASP A 98 -35.61 4.66 23.63
CA ASP A 98 -34.55 5.59 23.99
C ASP A 98 -34.86 6.31 25.29
N ILE A 99 -33.85 6.49 26.15
CA ILE A 99 -33.88 7.41 27.28
C ILE A 99 -33.21 8.70 26.85
N ALA A 100 -33.96 9.79 26.79
CA ALA A 100 -33.43 11.11 26.44
C ALA A 100 -33.07 11.91 27.69
N PHE A 101 -31.82 12.23 27.87
CA PHE A 101 -31.29 13.11 28.91
C PHE A 101 -31.11 14.54 28.36
N ILE A 102 -31.59 15.53 29.09
CA ILE A 102 -31.57 16.94 28.70
C ILE A 102 -31.00 17.75 29.87
N GLY A 103 -29.90 18.45 29.64
CA GLY A 103 -29.32 19.40 30.58
C GLY A 103 -29.94 20.79 30.50
N ASP A 104 -29.84 21.61 31.55
CA ASP A 104 -30.33 22.98 31.57
C ASP A 104 -29.76 23.88 30.48
N ASN A 105 -28.55 23.54 29.99
CA ASN A 105 -27.91 24.24 28.86
C ASN A 105 -28.46 23.82 27.49
N GLY A 106 -29.51 22.98 27.44
CA GLY A 106 -30.09 22.44 26.22
C GLY A 106 -29.32 21.29 25.61
N GLN A 107 -28.25 20.84 26.23
CA GLN A 107 -27.47 19.68 25.75
C GLN A 107 -28.30 18.40 25.89
N ARG A 108 -28.30 17.58 24.84
CA ARG A 108 -29.08 16.33 24.80
C ARG A 108 -28.15 15.13 24.63
N ARG A 109 -28.42 14.08 25.41
CA ARG A 109 -27.82 12.75 25.27
C ARG A 109 -28.92 11.69 25.21
N THR A 110 -28.67 10.63 24.46
CA THR A 110 -29.63 9.54 24.30
C THR A 110 -28.95 8.23 24.62
N VAL A 111 -29.63 7.41 25.44
CA VAL A 111 -29.20 6.03 25.72
C VAL A 111 -30.26 5.09 25.16
N SER A 112 -29.88 4.22 24.26
CA SER A 112 -30.78 3.23 23.68
C SER A 112 -30.94 2.03 24.63
N VAL A 113 -32.15 1.54 24.80
CA VAL A 113 -32.46 0.36 25.61
C VAL A 113 -33.03 -0.73 24.73
N VAL A 114 -32.34 -1.87 24.65
CA VAL A 114 -32.77 -3.06 23.92
C VAL A 114 -33.12 -4.15 24.90
N GLN A 115 -34.39 -4.51 24.97
CA GLN A 115 -34.80 -5.70 25.71
C GLN A 115 -35.03 -6.87 24.75
N PHE A 116 -34.18 -7.88 24.85
CA PHE A 116 -34.31 -9.12 24.10
C PHE A 116 -35.44 -9.98 24.69
N GLY A 117 -36.21 -10.60 23.82
CA GLY A 117 -37.16 -11.66 24.21
C GLY A 117 -36.48 -13.02 24.41
N TYR A 118 -37.27 -14.10 24.38
CA TYR A 118 -36.77 -15.46 24.55
C TYR A 118 -36.04 -16.02 23.30
N GLY A 119 -36.32 -15.49 22.11
CA GLY A 119 -35.66 -15.90 20.89
C GLY A 119 -34.18 -15.50 20.86
N LYS A 120 -33.37 -16.25 20.12
CA LYS A 120 -31.95 -15.91 19.87
C LYS A 120 -31.88 -14.78 18.87
N GLN A 121 -31.27 -13.69 19.22
CA GLN A 121 -31.26 -12.47 18.39
C GLN A 121 -29.90 -11.82 18.33
N ILE A 122 -29.64 -11.18 17.18
CA ILE A 122 -28.59 -10.24 16.96
C ILE A 122 -29.24 -8.91 16.55
N ASP A 123 -28.80 -7.81 17.12
CA ASP A 123 -29.24 -6.46 16.77
C ASP A 123 -28.05 -5.62 16.32
N ILE A 124 -28.23 -4.84 15.27
CA ILE A 124 -27.25 -3.87 14.80
C ILE A 124 -27.89 -2.50 14.93
N LYS A 125 -27.32 -1.64 15.77
CA LYS A 125 -27.87 -0.30 16.03
C LYS A 125 -28.04 0.51 14.75
N GLU A 126 -27.04 0.45 13.87
CA GLU A 126 -27.05 1.10 12.56
C GLU A 126 -26.80 0.04 11.48
N PRO A 127 -27.88 -0.57 10.94
CA PRO A 127 -27.74 -1.69 9.99
C PRO A 127 -27.21 -1.26 8.63
N THR A 128 -27.17 0.05 8.35
CA THR A 128 -26.56 0.61 7.14
C THR A 128 -25.59 1.72 7.52
N VAL A 129 -24.35 1.59 7.05
CA VAL A 129 -23.27 2.57 7.25
C VAL A 129 -22.85 3.11 5.88
N GLU A 130 -22.82 4.42 5.73
CA GLU A 130 -22.27 5.07 4.54
C GLU A 130 -20.90 5.64 4.84
N ILE A 131 -19.91 5.35 4.00
CA ILE A 131 -18.54 5.82 4.11
C ILE A 131 -18.10 6.53 2.83
N GLU A 132 -17.13 7.42 2.99
CA GLU A 132 -16.57 8.17 1.87
C GLU A 132 -15.79 7.26 0.91
N ASN A 133 -15.62 7.72 -0.33
CA ASN A 133 -14.76 7.01 -1.29
C ASN A 133 -13.27 7.12 -0.93
N SER A 134 -12.87 8.21 -0.28
CA SER A 134 -11.48 8.54 0.04
C SER A 134 -11.41 9.35 1.33
N GLU A 135 -10.45 9.05 2.18
CA GLU A 135 -10.10 9.77 3.40
C GLU A 135 -8.62 9.55 3.77
N SER A 136 -8.09 10.35 4.69
CA SER A 136 -6.80 10.07 5.30
C SER A 136 -6.81 8.71 6.01
N TYR A 137 -5.64 8.07 6.10
CA TYR A 137 -5.54 6.70 6.63
C TYR A 137 -6.19 6.54 8.02
N ASP A 138 -5.97 7.49 8.91
CA ASP A 138 -6.49 7.46 10.29
C ASP A 138 -8.02 7.50 10.35
N LYS A 139 -8.67 8.20 9.40
CA LYS A 139 -10.12 8.33 9.30
C LYS A 139 -10.80 7.18 8.54
N ARG A 140 -10.03 6.29 7.93
CA ARG A 140 -10.56 5.15 7.18
C ARG A 140 -10.95 3.99 8.10
N ALA A 141 -11.71 4.29 9.13
CA ALA A 141 -12.24 3.31 10.07
C ALA A 141 -13.65 3.69 10.51
N PHE A 142 -14.45 2.72 10.86
CA PHE A 142 -15.74 2.92 11.52
C PHE A 142 -16.01 1.80 12.52
N GLU A 143 -16.90 2.06 13.46
CA GLU A 143 -17.36 1.09 14.45
C GLU A 143 -18.83 0.77 14.22
N SER A 144 -19.19 -0.49 14.36
CA SER A 144 -20.59 -0.94 14.39
C SER A 144 -20.90 -1.52 15.76
N LEU A 145 -21.93 -0.98 16.40
CA LEU A 145 -22.42 -1.47 17.67
C LEU A 145 -23.39 -2.63 17.43
N ILE A 146 -23.01 -3.80 17.92
CA ILE A 146 -23.76 -5.04 17.75
C ILE A 146 -24.16 -5.55 19.13
N SER A 147 -25.45 -5.78 19.35
CA SER A 147 -26.00 -6.37 20.54
C SER A 147 -26.60 -7.75 20.25
N ALA A 148 -26.43 -8.69 21.12
CA ALA A 148 -27.05 -10.01 20.93
C ALA A 148 -27.23 -10.77 22.26
N ASN A 149 -28.12 -11.74 22.27
CA ASN A 149 -28.30 -12.73 23.35
C ASN A 149 -27.80 -14.13 22.92
N VAL A 150 -27.01 -14.20 21.83
CA VAL A 150 -26.41 -15.42 21.30
C VAL A 150 -24.96 -15.12 20.91
N GLU A 151 -24.06 -16.10 20.98
CA GLU A 151 -22.73 -15.98 20.42
C GLU A 151 -22.81 -15.86 18.90
N CYS A 152 -22.20 -14.84 18.32
CA CYS A 152 -22.28 -14.56 16.89
C CYS A 152 -20.91 -14.35 16.26
N LYS A 153 -20.87 -14.53 14.94
CA LYS A 153 -19.67 -14.37 14.11
C LYS A 153 -20.03 -13.76 12.76
N ILE A 154 -19.02 -13.26 12.05
CA ILE A 154 -19.15 -12.95 10.64
C ILE A 154 -19.13 -14.28 9.87
N GLY A 155 -20.24 -14.65 9.25
CA GLY A 155 -20.37 -15.87 8.45
C GLY A 155 -19.78 -15.69 7.05
N LYS A 156 -20.24 -14.64 6.34
CA LYS A 156 -19.76 -14.26 5.00
C LYS A 156 -19.86 -12.75 4.80
N ILE A 157 -19.18 -12.25 3.79
CA ILE A 157 -19.40 -10.90 3.26
C ILE A 157 -19.68 -11.01 1.76
N GLU A 158 -20.78 -10.43 1.33
CA GLU A 158 -21.15 -10.32 -0.07
C GLU A 158 -20.79 -8.93 -0.58
N TYR A 159 -20.02 -8.88 -1.66
CA TYR A 159 -19.57 -7.64 -2.28
C TYR A 159 -20.26 -7.42 -3.62
N SER A 160 -20.66 -6.18 -3.88
CA SER A 160 -21.24 -5.79 -5.16
C SER A 160 -20.93 -4.35 -5.52
N PHE A 161 -21.16 -3.99 -6.79
CA PHE A 161 -21.23 -2.62 -7.24
C PHE A 161 -22.69 -2.22 -7.40
N GLU A 162 -23.01 -0.97 -7.06
CA GLU A 162 -24.28 -0.33 -7.38
C GLU A 162 -24.06 0.81 -8.39
N GLY A 163 -25.00 0.98 -9.31
CA GLY A 163 -24.97 1.98 -10.38
C GLY A 163 -24.90 1.35 -11.77
N ASP A 164 -24.95 2.21 -12.79
CA ASP A 164 -25.01 1.81 -14.20
C ASP A 164 -23.60 1.53 -14.74
N MET A 165 -23.03 0.40 -14.37
CA MET A 165 -21.78 -0.10 -14.96
C MET A 165 -22.10 -1.07 -16.10
N THR A 166 -21.40 -0.90 -17.21
CA THR A 166 -21.38 -1.90 -18.29
C THR A 166 -20.67 -3.17 -17.84
N ASP A 167 -20.94 -4.30 -18.51
CA ASP A 167 -20.26 -5.56 -18.16
C ASP A 167 -18.75 -5.49 -18.38
N ALA A 168 -18.28 -4.69 -19.33
CA ALA A 168 -16.86 -4.44 -19.56
C ALA A 168 -16.23 -3.69 -18.36
N GLU A 169 -16.88 -2.65 -17.87
CA GLU A 169 -16.42 -1.89 -16.69
C GLU A 169 -16.44 -2.75 -15.43
N LYS A 170 -17.44 -3.61 -15.24
CA LYS A 170 -17.46 -4.58 -14.14
C LYS A 170 -16.29 -5.56 -14.21
N ALA A 171 -16.02 -6.12 -15.40
CA ALA A 171 -14.92 -7.05 -15.61
C ALA A 171 -13.55 -6.37 -15.36
N GLU A 172 -13.37 -5.13 -15.82
CA GLU A 172 -12.16 -4.36 -15.59
C GLU A 172 -11.92 -4.07 -14.11
N ASN A 173 -12.98 -3.82 -13.35
CA ASN A 173 -12.89 -3.46 -11.93
C ASN A 173 -13.14 -4.64 -10.98
N GLU A 174 -13.20 -5.88 -11.49
CA GLU A 174 -13.52 -7.08 -10.68
C GLU A 174 -12.60 -7.25 -9.46
N LYS A 175 -11.31 -6.93 -9.60
CA LYS A 175 -10.32 -7.00 -8.49
C LYS A 175 -10.59 -5.98 -7.38
N GLU A 176 -11.30 -4.89 -7.68
CA GLU A 176 -11.65 -3.85 -6.72
C GLU A 176 -13.00 -4.10 -6.04
N ARG A 177 -13.73 -5.12 -6.47
CA ARG A 177 -15.06 -5.46 -5.95
C ARG A 177 -14.99 -5.99 -4.52
N GLU A 178 -14.02 -6.84 -4.23
CA GLU A 178 -13.90 -7.57 -2.96
C GLU A 178 -12.70 -7.11 -2.13
N GLY A 179 -12.74 -7.40 -0.82
CA GLY A 179 -11.61 -7.21 0.08
C GLY A 179 -11.27 -5.75 0.39
N TRP A 180 -12.17 -4.83 0.18
CA TRP A 180 -11.98 -3.44 0.57
C TRP A 180 -12.40 -3.13 2.02
N LEU A 181 -13.22 -3.99 2.66
CA LEU A 181 -13.32 -4.03 4.11
C LEU A 181 -12.16 -4.81 4.69
N LEU A 182 -11.56 -4.26 5.75
CA LEU A 182 -10.39 -4.79 6.42
C LEU A 182 -10.72 -5.06 7.88
N ASN A 183 -10.10 -6.09 8.44
CA ASN A 183 -10.09 -6.27 9.89
C ASN A 183 -9.25 -5.15 10.52
N SER A 184 -9.80 -4.42 11.48
CA SER A 184 -9.10 -3.29 12.10
C SER A 184 -7.88 -3.69 12.93
N LYS A 185 -7.78 -4.96 13.33
CA LYS A 185 -6.72 -5.45 14.21
C LYS A 185 -5.42 -5.75 13.46
N ASP A 186 -5.52 -6.36 12.30
CA ASP A 186 -4.39 -6.87 11.49
C ASP A 186 -4.44 -6.38 10.04
N GLU A 187 -5.45 -5.56 9.69
CA GLU A 187 -5.68 -4.99 8.37
C GLU A 187 -5.82 -6.02 7.23
N ASP A 188 -6.11 -7.26 7.60
CA ASP A 188 -6.39 -8.30 6.62
C ASP A 188 -7.65 -8.02 5.82
N LYS A 189 -7.59 -8.25 4.51
CA LYS A 189 -8.75 -8.13 3.62
C LYS A 189 -9.80 -9.16 4.00
N LEU A 190 -11.01 -8.69 4.25
CA LEU A 190 -12.16 -9.57 4.51
C LEU A 190 -12.78 -9.99 3.17
N THR A 191 -12.58 -11.23 2.77
CA THR A 191 -13.05 -11.78 1.49
C THR A 191 -13.64 -13.17 1.67
N GLY A 192 -14.50 -13.58 0.75
CA GLY A 192 -15.04 -14.94 0.67
C GLY A 192 -16.19 -15.24 1.63
N THR A 193 -16.46 -16.53 1.79
CA THR A 193 -17.53 -17.07 2.65
C THR A 193 -16.93 -17.73 3.89
N ASN A 194 -17.73 -17.84 4.97
CA ASN A 194 -17.32 -18.48 6.23
C ASN A 194 -16.07 -17.85 6.85
N ILE A 195 -16.04 -16.51 6.89
CA ILE A 195 -14.93 -15.75 7.48
C ILE A 195 -14.65 -16.16 8.91
N GLY A 196 -15.70 -16.51 9.69
CA GLY A 196 -15.57 -17.14 11.01
C GLY A 196 -15.05 -16.23 12.12
N ILE A 197 -14.94 -14.91 11.88
CA ILE A 197 -14.52 -13.96 12.91
C ILE A 197 -15.59 -13.90 14.00
N VAL A 198 -15.28 -14.49 15.15
CA VAL A 198 -16.16 -14.48 16.32
C VAL A 198 -16.10 -13.09 16.93
N LEU A 199 -17.27 -12.48 17.11
CA LEU A 199 -17.39 -11.24 17.85
C LEU A 199 -17.22 -11.57 19.33
N ASP A 200 -16.22 -10.97 19.98
CA ASP A 200 -15.79 -11.30 21.36
C ASP A 200 -16.90 -11.03 22.38
N ARG A 201 -17.79 -12.00 22.53
CA ARG A 201 -18.91 -11.93 23.44
C ARG A 201 -19.45 -13.30 23.86
N LYS A 202 -20.12 -13.35 25.02
CA LYS A 202 -20.78 -14.53 25.54
C LYS A 202 -22.27 -14.50 25.18
N ALA A 203 -22.91 -15.67 25.19
CA ALA A 203 -24.32 -15.89 24.87
C ALA A 203 -25.29 -15.31 25.92
N ARG A 204 -25.13 -14.05 26.24
CA ARG A 204 -26.04 -13.28 27.13
C ARG A 204 -26.22 -11.87 26.55
N PRO A 205 -27.34 -11.18 26.85
CA PRO A 205 -27.57 -9.83 26.33
C PRO A 205 -26.41 -8.89 26.65
N ARG A 206 -25.74 -8.40 25.65
CA ARG A 206 -24.72 -7.36 25.76
C ARG A 206 -24.30 -6.85 24.39
N SER A 207 -23.76 -5.66 24.34
CA SER A 207 -23.21 -5.07 23.14
C SER A 207 -21.69 -5.25 23.02
N VAL A 208 -21.21 -5.19 21.79
CA VAL A 208 -19.81 -5.08 21.42
C VAL A 208 -19.65 -4.11 20.27
N LYS A 209 -18.63 -3.26 20.31
CA LYS A 209 -18.23 -2.41 19.18
C LYS A 209 -17.31 -3.22 18.29
N PHE A 210 -17.71 -3.45 17.06
CA PHE A 210 -16.88 -4.11 16.06
C PHE A 210 -16.29 -3.07 15.13
N LYS A 211 -14.94 -3.05 15.04
CA LYS A 211 -14.21 -2.03 14.30
C LYS A 211 -13.81 -2.56 12.92
N PHE A 212 -14.13 -1.80 11.89
CA PHE A 212 -13.69 -2.05 10.52
C PHE A 212 -12.77 -0.93 10.06
N ARG A 213 -11.81 -1.29 9.23
CA ARG A 213 -11.11 -0.35 8.36
C ARG A 213 -11.54 -0.56 6.92
N TRP A 214 -11.24 0.38 6.05
CA TRP A 214 -11.63 0.28 4.65
C TRP A 214 -10.56 0.87 3.71
N ALA A 215 -10.43 0.24 2.53
CA ALA A 215 -9.61 0.75 1.43
C ALA A 215 -10.42 1.76 0.60
N MET A 216 -9.75 2.78 0.04
CA MET A 216 -10.43 3.77 -0.79
C MET A 216 -11.17 3.10 -1.96
N ASN A 217 -12.27 3.69 -2.37
CA ASN A 217 -12.93 3.32 -3.60
C ASN A 217 -12.29 4.07 -4.77
N VAL A 218 -11.74 3.32 -5.70
CA VAL A 218 -11.11 3.85 -6.92
C VAL A 218 -11.98 3.61 -8.16
N VAL A 219 -13.15 2.99 -7.97
CA VAL A 219 -14.10 2.68 -9.03
C VAL A 219 -15.17 3.76 -9.08
N PRO A 220 -15.59 4.24 -10.28
CA PRO A 220 -16.66 5.23 -10.41
C PRO A 220 -18.06 4.61 -10.20
N ALA A 221 -18.18 3.74 -9.22
CA ALA A 221 -19.43 3.12 -8.79
C ALA A 221 -19.43 2.96 -7.26
N VAL A 222 -20.60 2.96 -6.65
CA VAL A 222 -20.76 2.68 -5.23
C VAL A 222 -20.40 1.22 -4.98
N ARG A 223 -19.52 0.97 -4.01
CA ARG A 223 -19.24 -0.39 -3.53
C ARG A 223 -20.13 -0.71 -2.34
N VAL A 224 -20.66 -1.92 -2.32
CA VAL A 224 -21.52 -2.40 -1.23
C VAL A 224 -20.95 -3.67 -0.67
N ALA A 225 -20.84 -3.73 0.65
CA ALA A 225 -20.53 -4.96 1.38
C ALA A 225 -21.70 -5.29 2.33
N LYS A 226 -22.25 -6.49 2.19
CA LYS A 226 -23.23 -7.05 3.10
C LYS A 226 -22.54 -8.03 4.03
N VAL A 227 -22.35 -7.63 5.27
CA VAL A 227 -21.71 -8.45 6.32
C VAL A 227 -22.78 -9.25 7.02
N HIS A 228 -22.79 -10.57 6.82
CA HIS A 228 -23.76 -11.48 7.38
C HIS A 228 -23.32 -11.97 8.76
N LEU A 229 -24.02 -11.57 9.80
CA LEU A 229 -23.83 -12.03 11.16
C LEU A 229 -24.70 -13.25 11.42
N VAL A 230 -24.06 -14.33 11.84
CA VAL A 230 -24.71 -15.63 12.09
C VAL A 230 -24.33 -16.15 13.48
N PRO A 231 -25.10 -17.07 14.09
CA PRO A 231 -24.71 -17.73 15.33
C PRO A 231 -23.40 -18.51 15.16
N VAL A 232 -22.61 -18.59 16.21
CA VAL A 232 -21.42 -19.46 16.24
C VAL A 232 -21.83 -20.92 16.14
N LYS A 233 -22.89 -21.31 16.86
CA LYS A 233 -23.44 -22.68 16.90
C LYS A 233 -24.55 -22.83 15.87
N ALA A 234 -24.48 -23.85 15.03
CA ALA A 234 -25.46 -24.09 13.97
C ALA A 234 -26.88 -24.46 14.49
N GLU A 235 -26.96 -24.98 15.73
CA GLU A 235 -28.21 -25.30 16.39
C GLU A 235 -28.98 -24.06 16.92
N ASP A 236 -28.30 -22.95 17.11
CA ASP A 236 -28.93 -21.69 17.55
C ASP A 236 -29.69 -21.07 16.35
N LYS A 237 -31.01 -21.06 16.45
CA LYS A 237 -31.90 -20.47 15.45
C LYS A 237 -32.19 -19.02 15.81
N LEU A 238 -31.94 -18.12 14.84
CA LEU A 238 -32.24 -16.72 15.04
C LEU A 238 -33.70 -16.40 14.81
N VAL A 239 -34.14 -15.34 15.47
CA VAL A 239 -35.37 -14.65 15.15
C VAL A 239 -35.09 -13.17 14.92
N ASP A 240 -35.93 -12.52 14.11
CA ASP A 240 -35.88 -11.08 13.86
C ASP A 240 -36.43 -10.25 15.03
N ALA A 241 -36.60 -8.96 14.87
CA ALA A 241 -37.15 -8.06 15.89
C ALA A 241 -38.56 -8.45 16.33
N ASP A 242 -39.34 -8.98 15.41
CA ASP A 242 -40.75 -9.37 15.65
C ASP A 242 -40.89 -10.81 16.20
N GLY A 243 -39.79 -11.57 16.24
CA GLY A 243 -39.76 -12.95 16.70
C GLY A 243 -39.97 -14.00 15.60
N ASN A 244 -39.91 -13.59 14.32
CA ASN A 244 -39.98 -14.52 13.20
C ASN A 244 -38.62 -15.15 12.92
N PRO A 245 -38.56 -16.41 12.44
CA PRO A 245 -37.28 -17.03 12.08
C PRO A 245 -36.50 -16.26 11.01
N THR A 246 -35.20 -16.13 11.24
CA THR A 246 -34.25 -15.59 10.25
C THR A 246 -32.95 -16.39 10.25
N ASP A 247 -32.22 -16.39 9.13
CA ASP A 247 -30.96 -17.13 9.03
C ASP A 247 -29.75 -16.27 9.46
N ASP A 248 -29.83 -14.97 9.28
CA ASP A 248 -28.77 -14.02 9.60
C ASP A 248 -29.31 -12.61 9.88
N VAL A 249 -28.37 -11.73 10.27
CA VAL A 249 -28.60 -10.28 10.38
C VAL A 249 -27.51 -9.58 9.58
N ILE A 250 -27.90 -8.60 8.76
CA ILE A 250 -26.99 -7.99 7.78
C ILE A 250 -26.64 -6.58 8.18
N LEU A 251 -25.32 -6.31 8.29
CA LEU A 251 -24.75 -4.97 8.27
C LEU A 251 -24.40 -4.61 6.81
N THR A 252 -25.04 -3.59 6.28
CA THR A 252 -24.75 -3.08 4.94
C THR A 252 -23.81 -1.90 5.02
N VAL A 253 -22.65 -2.00 4.39
CA VAL A 253 -21.68 -0.90 4.27
C VAL A 253 -21.68 -0.42 2.84
N ARG A 254 -21.98 0.85 2.63
CA ARG A 254 -22.02 1.51 1.32
C ARG A 254 -20.89 2.51 1.24
N GLN A 255 -20.01 2.33 0.27
CA GLN A 255 -18.92 3.25 0.01
C GLN A 255 -19.18 4.07 -1.24
N LYS A 256 -19.10 5.39 -1.11
CA LYS A 256 -19.33 6.31 -2.24
C LYS A 256 -18.46 5.98 -3.44
N ALA A 257 -18.95 6.28 -4.64
CA ALA A 257 -18.22 6.13 -5.88
C ALA A 257 -17.00 7.05 -5.94
N ALA A 258 -15.92 6.59 -6.56
CA ALA A 258 -14.79 7.45 -6.88
C ALA A 258 -15.19 8.49 -7.95
N LEU A 259 -14.49 9.61 -7.94
CA LEU A 259 -14.58 10.58 -9.01
C LEU A 259 -13.96 9.99 -10.29
N LYS A 260 -14.56 10.27 -11.44
CA LYS A 260 -13.97 9.90 -12.72
C LYS A 260 -12.67 10.67 -12.93
N ILE A 261 -11.60 9.93 -13.29
CA ILE A 261 -10.31 10.54 -13.62
C ILE A 261 -10.44 11.24 -14.97
N GLU A 262 -10.29 12.55 -14.97
CA GLU A 262 -10.26 13.35 -16.19
C GLU A 262 -8.82 13.68 -16.59
N ASP A 263 -8.60 13.95 -17.89
CA ASP A 263 -7.29 14.36 -18.40
C ASP A 263 -7.00 15.84 -18.09
N ASN A 264 -6.83 16.12 -16.81
CA ASN A 264 -6.51 17.45 -16.29
C ASN A 264 -5.68 17.35 -15.01
N ARG A 265 -5.33 18.50 -14.42
CA ARG A 265 -4.54 18.55 -13.18
C ARG A 265 -5.20 17.81 -11.99
N ALA A 266 -6.52 17.86 -11.87
CA ALA A 266 -7.23 17.17 -10.80
C ALA A 266 -7.16 15.65 -11.02
N GLY A 267 -7.24 15.18 -12.27
CA GLY A 267 -7.04 13.79 -12.62
C GLY A 267 -5.61 13.30 -12.34
N ASP A 268 -4.58 14.12 -12.57
CA ASP A 268 -3.20 13.78 -12.17
C ASP A 268 -3.10 13.59 -10.66
N SER A 269 -3.68 14.53 -9.88
CA SER A 269 -3.72 14.45 -8.42
C SER A 269 -4.38 13.15 -7.95
N LEU A 270 -5.55 12.85 -8.48
CA LEU A 270 -6.29 11.64 -8.13
C LEU A 270 -5.51 10.38 -8.52
N SER A 271 -4.90 10.36 -9.71
CA SER A 271 -4.06 9.23 -10.16
C SER A 271 -2.89 8.97 -9.22
N ILE A 272 -2.18 10.02 -8.76
CA ILE A 272 -1.07 9.87 -7.79
C ILE A 272 -1.57 9.27 -6.47
N ILE A 273 -2.69 9.77 -5.94
CA ILE A 273 -3.28 9.26 -4.69
C ILE A 273 -3.64 7.78 -4.85
N MET A 274 -4.27 7.42 -5.97
CA MET A 274 -4.66 6.04 -6.25
C MET A 274 -3.45 5.11 -6.38
N ILE A 275 -2.42 5.51 -7.15
CA ILE A 275 -1.19 4.74 -7.29
C ILE A 275 -0.54 4.54 -5.92
N ASN A 276 -0.38 5.61 -5.15
CA ASN A 276 0.23 5.57 -3.82
C ASN A 276 -0.47 4.59 -2.89
N GLN A 277 -1.80 4.59 -2.91
CA GLN A 277 -2.59 3.69 -2.09
C GLN A 277 -2.49 2.23 -2.56
N LYS A 278 -2.65 1.99 -3.86
CA LYS A 278 -2.56 0.64 -4.42
C LYS A 278 -1.18 0.01 -4.19
N LEU A 279 -0.12 0.82 -4.20
CA LEU A 279 1.23 0.40 -3.86
C LEU A 279 1.42 0.21 -2.34
N GLY A 280 0.54 0.77 -1.50
CA GLY A 280 0.69 0.74 -0.04
C GLY A 280 1.89 1.57 0.45
N CYS A 281 2.23 2.67 -0.25
CA CYS A 281 3.32 3.53 0.15
C CYS A 281 3.04 4.20 1.50
N MET A 282 4.08 4.37 2.32
CA MET A 282 3.97 5.06 3.61
C MET A 282 3.76 6.59 3.46
N ALA A 283 4.17 7.16 2.32
CA ALA A 283 3.96 8.58 2.05
C ALA A 283 2.45 8.87 1.93
N THR A 284 2.00 9.95 2.54
CA THR A 284 0.62 10.41 2.42
C THR A 284 0.57 11.60 1.47
N PHE A 285 -0.28 11.50 0.45
CA PHE A 285 -0.66 12.63 -0.39
C PHE A 285 -2.04 13.09 0.07
N ASP A 286 -2.10 14.28 0.67
CA ASP A 286 -3.35 14.83 1.15
C ASP A 286 -4.16 15.41 -0.02
N ALA A 287 -5.33 14.84 -0.29
CA ALA A 287 -6.21 15.29 -1.36
C ALA A 287 -6.74 16.73 -1.15
N SER A 288 -6.75 17.22 0.09
CA SER A 288 -7.13 18.59 0.43
C SER A 288 -6.00 19.59 0.22
N ASP A 289 -4.74 19.13 0.08
CA ASP A 289 -3.58 20.00 -0.12
C ASP A 289 -3.26 20.18 -1.62
N ASN A 290 -2.62 21.28 -1.93
CA ASN A 290 -2.17 21.56 -3.29
C ASN A 290 -1.01 20.63 -3.65
N MET A 291 -1.06 19.95 -4.81
CA MET A 291 0.04 19.12 -5.31
C MET A 291 1.42 19.79 -5.30
N ARG A 292 1.49 21.13 -5.34
CA ARG A 292 2.76 21.88 -5.22
C ARG A 292 3.47 21.66 -3.89
N ASN A 293 2.70 21.30 -2.85
CA ASN A 293 3.22 21.07 -1.50
C ASN A 293 3.64 19.60 -1.29
N TRP A 294 3.34 18.72 -2.24
CA TRP A 294 3.71 17.30 -2.14
C TRP A 294 5.20 17.10 -2.39
N SER A 295 5.91 16.62 -1.39
CA SER A 295 7.39 16.55 -1.38
C SER A 295 8.01 15.72 -2.51
N ASN A 296 7.28 14.76 -3.05
CA ASN A 296 7.76 13.83 -4.09
C ASN A 296 7.15 14.12 -5.47
N VAL A 297 6.55 15.29 -5.66
CA VAL A 297 5.89 15.69 -6.90
C VAL A 297 6.41 17.04 -7.36
N THR A 298 6.72 17.16 -8.65
CA THR A 298 6.97 18.46 -9.27
C THR A 298 6.01 18.67 -10.43
N LEU A 299 5.65 19.92 -10.67
CA LEU A 299 4.71 20.31 -11.71
C LEU A 299 5.42 21.09 -12.81
N TRP A 300 4.86 21.07 -14.00
CA TRP A 300 5.27 21.94 -15.08
C TRP A 300 4.90 23.39 -14.79
N GLU A 301 5.87 24.29 -14.94
CA GLU A 301 5.72 25.72 -14.68
C GLU A 301 5.70 26.52 -15.98
N ALA A 302 5.12 27.71 -15.95
CA ALA A 302 5.02 28.59 -17.11
C ALA A 302 6.39 29.01 -17.71
N THR A 303 7.45 28.94 -16.90
CA THR A 303 8.84 29.22 -17.31
C THR A 303 9.50 28.08 -18.05
N ASP A 304 8.95 26.86 -17.95
CA ASP A 304 9.53 25.68 -18.59
C ASP A 304 9.42 25.76 -20.12
N ALA A 305 10.51 25.43 -20.79
CA ALA A 305 10.53 25.43 -22.26
C ALA A 305 9.51 24.45 -22.86
N PHE A 306 9.26 23.33 -22.17
CA PHE A 306 8.27 22.33 -22.57
C PHE A 306 6.86 22.92 -22.63
N VAL A 307 6.47 23.74 -21.65
CA VAL A 307 5.13 24.35 -21.58
C VAL A 307 4.91 25.34 -22.72
N LYS A 308 5.97 25.97 -23.25
CA LYS A 308 5.83 26.85 -24.42
C LYS A 308 5.35 26.12 -25.67
N SER A 309 5.74 24.86 -25.83
CA SER A 309 5.32 24.00 -26.95
C SER A 309 4.10 23.12 -26.62
N HIS A 310 3.80 22.93 -25.32
CA HIS A 310 2.70 22.12 -24.80
C HIS A 310 1.99 22.90 -23.69
N PRO A 311 1.22 23.95 -24.03
CA PRO A 311 0.54 24.80 -23.03
C PRO A 311 -0.40 24.03 -22.09
N GLU A 312 -0.97 22.92 -22.58
CA GLU A 312 -1.83 22.00 -21.83
C GLU A 312 -1.09 21.28 -20.70
N ALA A 313 0.24 21.25 -20.72
CA ALA A 313 1.05 20.66 -19.66
C ALA A 313 1.20 21.57 -18.43
N LEU A 314 0.83 22.86 -18.53
CA LEU A 314 0.97 23.80 -17.40
C LEU A 314 0.21 23.29 -16.16
N GLY A 315 0.96 23.15 -15.06
CA GLY A 315 0.42 22.68 -13.77
C GLY A 315 0.14 21.17 -13.72
N ARG A 316 0.41 20.41 -14.80
CA ARG A 316 0.38 18.95 -14.83
C ARG A 316 1.63 18.39 -14.16
N VAL A 317 1.61 17.13 -13.80
CA VAL A 317 2.74 16.48 -13.12
C VAL A 317 3.92 16.30 -14.07
N ARG A 318 5.07 16.83 -13.67
CA ARG A 318 6.36 16.71 -14.36
C ARG A 318 7.16 15.53 -13.84
N SER A 319 7.23 15.37 -12.52
CA SER A 319 7.91 14.24 -11.91
C SER A 319 7.15 13.74 -10.69
N VAL A 320 7.24 12.44 -10.44
CA VAL A 320 6.71 11.80 -9.23
C VAL A 320 7.59 10.64 -8.80
N LYS A 321 7.72 10.45 -7.47
CA LYS A 321 8.43 9.33 -6.87
C LYS A 321 7.54 8.62 -5.87
N PHE A 322 7.41 7.31 -6.02
CA PHE A 322 6.81 6.39 -5.05
C PHE A 322 7.91 5.54 -4.41
N SER A 323 7.87 5.41 -3.09
CA SER A 323 8.92 4.69 -2.36
C SER A 323 8.39 3.95 -1.14
N MET A 324 9.16 2.99 -0.66
CA MET A 324 8.88 2.23 0.55
C MET A 324 7.55 1.46 0.50
N PHE A 325 7.36 0.67 -0.56
CA PHE A 325 6.17 -0.16 -0.77
C PHE A 325 6.56 -1.62 -1.05
N ASN A 326 5.60 -2.51 -0.83
CA ASN A 326 5.69 -3.91 -1.21
C ASN A 326 4.45 -4.31 -2.00
N LEU A 327 4.64 -4.95 -3.15
CA LEU A 327 3.58 -5.59 -3.90
C LEU A 327 3.47 -7.08 -3.50
N LYS A 328 2.27 -7.63 -3.57
CA LYS A 328 2.07 -9.07 -3.44
C LYS A 328 2.40 -9.77 -4.75
N SER A 329 2.71 -11.06 -4.69
CA SER A 329 2.91 -11.87 -5.90
C SER A 329 1.68 -11.79 -6.81
N GLY A 330 1.91 -11.53 -8.11
CA GLY A 330 0.87 -11.33 -9.11
C GLY A 330 0.25 -9.93 -9.17
N GLU A 331 0.65 -9.00 -8.29
CA GLU A 331 0.30 -7.58 -8.42
C GLU A 331 1.27 -6.88 -9.37
N SER A 332 0.83 -5.77 -9.95
CA SER A 332 1.63 -4.94 -10.87
C SER A 332 1.48 -3.47 -10.51
N LEU A 333 2.26 -2.62 -11.20
CA LEU A 333 2.08 -1.17 -11.12
C LEU A 333 0.65 -0.81 -11.50
N PRO A 334 -0.04 0.02 -10.68
CA PRO A 334 -1.40 0.45 -10.97
C PRO A 334 -1.53 1.14 -12.34
N LYS A 335 -2.58 0.77 -13.09
CA LYS A 335 -2.84 1.31 -14.44
C LYS A 335 -2.97 2.84 -14.49
N GLU A 336 -3.32 3.46 -13.37
CA GLU A 336 -3.45 4.91 -13.24
C GLU A 336 -2.16 5.67 -13.57
N VAL A 337 -1.01 4.99 -13.65
CA VAL A 337 0.24 5.60 -14.13
C VAL A 337 0.10 6.13 -15.55
N GLY A 338 -0.68 5.46 -16.42
CA GLY A 338 -0.92 5.88 -17.80
C GLY A 338 -1.68 7.22 -17.93
N ASN A 339 -2.35 7.66 -16.85
CA ASN A 339 -3.05 8.96 -16.82
C ASN A 339 -2.09 10.15 -16.64
N LEU A 340 -0.87 9.92 -16.15
CA LEU A 340 0.12 10.96 -15.90
C LEU A 340 0.87 11.32 -17.20
N LYS A 341 0.12 11.78 -18.21
CA LYS A 341 0.56 11.89 -19.62
C LYS A 341 1.76 12.77 -19.87
N TYR A 342 2.01 13.76 -18.99
CA TYR A 342 3.08 14.75 -19.17
C TYR A 342 4.30 14.48 -18.29
N LEU A 343 4.43 13.27 -17.73
CA LEU A 343 5.62 12.92 -16.95
C LEU A 343 6.89 13.00 -17.77
N GLU A 344 7.88 13.71 -17.22
CA GLU A 344 9.27 13.74 -17.66
C GLU A 344 10.12 12.76 -16.85
N SER A 345 9.82 12.58 -15.56
CA SER A 345 10.56 11.69 -14.67
C SER A 345 9.61 10.87 -13.79
N PHE A 346 9.82 9.57 -13.75
CA PHE A 346 9.07 8.63 -12.94
C PHE A 346 10.01 7.73 -12.14
N SER A 347 9.79 7.63 -10.84
CA SER A 347 10.62 6.82 -9.96
C SER A 347 9.78 5.92 -9.08
N LEU A 348 10.08 4.63 -9.15
CA LEU A 348 9.59 3.58 -8.26
C LEU A 348 10.77 3.05 -7.45
N ALA A 349 10.71 3.14 -6.13
CA ALA A 349 11.70 2.57 -5.23
C ALA A 349 10.99 1.67 -4.21
N ALA A 350 10.77 0.42 -4.60
CA ALA A 350 10.12 -0.54 -3.74
C ALA A 350 10.99 -0.86 -2.51
N ASN A 351 10.40 -1.50 -1.51
CA ASN A 351 11.14 -2.07 -0.40
C ASN A 351 12.04 -3.20 -0.91
N GLU A 352 13.21 -3.39 -0.31
CA GLU A 352 14.14 -4.46 -0.67
C GLU A 352 13.48 -5.83 -0.71
N ASN A 353 12.55 -6.08 0.20
CA ASN A 353 11.77 -7.32 0.24
C ASN A 353 10.87 -7.52 -0.98
N ASN A 354 10.57 -6.47 -1.75
CA ASN A 354 9.73 -6.60 -2.93
C ASN A 354 10.43 -7.38 -4.06
N GLN A 355 11.75 -7.32 -4.14
CA GLN A 355 12.55 -8.04 -5.17
C GLN A 355 12.26 -9.55 -5.23
N ILE A 356 11.94 -10.16 -4.09
CA ILE A 356 11.71 -11.61 -4.02
C ILE A 356 10.35 -12.04 -4.55
N ARG A 357 9.49 -11.10 -4.95
CA ARG A 357 8.09 -11.37 -5.28
C ARG A 357 7.83 -11.54 -6.77
N GLU A 358 8.81 -11.24 -7.62
CA GLU A 358 8.71 -11.38 -9.09
C GLU A 358 7.45 -10.70 -9.62
N VAL A 359 7.34 -9.39 -9.42
CA VAL A 359 6.19 -8.60 -9.83
C VAL A 359 6.42 -7.91 -11.17
N GLU A 360 5.36 -7.68 -11.93
CA GLU A 360 5.41 -7.02 -13.23
C GLU A 360 5.15 -5.51 -13.11
N VAL A 361 5.72 -4.73 -14.03
CA VAL A 361 5.45 -3.30 -14.11
C VAL A 361 4.15 -3.01 -14.86
N GLY A 362 3.74 -3.88 -15.79
CA GLY A 362 2.55 -3.66 -16.60
C GLY A 362 2.80 -2.80 -17.83
N GLU A 363 1.80 -2.69 -18.69
CA GLU A 363 1.90 -2.02 -20.00
C GLU A 363 1.59 -0.52 -19.95
N ASP A 364 0.87 -0.06 -18.93
CA ASP A 364 0.38 1.33 -18.83
C ASP A 364 1.52 2.36 -18.74
N ILE A 365 2.65 1.99 -18.13
CA ILE A 365 3.84 2.84 -18.09
C ILE A 365 4.38 3.15 -19.49
N CYS A 366 4.15 2.25 -20.46
CA CYS A 366 4.63 2.39 -21.83
C CYS A 366 3.89 3.49 -22.62
N GLU A 367 2.80 4.02 -22.08
CA GLU A 367 2.02 5.10 -22.70
C GLU A 367 2.56 6.50 -22.34
N LEU A 368 3.60 6.61 -21.52
CA LEU A 368 4.20 7.86 -21.05
C LEU A 368 5.12 8.48 -22.13
N LYS A 369 4.55 9.21 -23.08
CA LYS A 369 5.22 9.71 -24.29
C LYS A 369 6.39 10.68 -24.06
N TYR A 370 6.40 11.40 -22.92
CA TYR A 370 7.38 12.45 -22.63
C TYR A 370 8.40 12.03 -21.58
N LEU A 371 8.37 10.75 -21.15
CA LEU A 371 9.22 10.21 -20.11
C LEU A 371 10.68 10.17 -20.58
N LYS A 372 11.56 10.95 -19.92
CA LYS A 372 13.00 10.98 -20.16
C LYS A 372 13.77 10.16 -19.13
N ASN A 373 13.32 10.16 -17.89
CA ASN A 373 14.00 9.50 -16.79
C ASN A 373 13.08 8.48 -16.14
N LEU A 374 13.47 7.22 -16.18
CA LEU A 374 12.74 6.12 -15.55
C LEU A 374 13.65 5.40 -14.57
N THR A 375 13.23 5.35 -13.32
CA THR A 375 13.86 4.55 -12.26
C THR A 375 12.87 3.52 -11.73
N ILE A 376 13.26 2.25 -11.76
CA ILE A 376 12.51 1.14 -11.17
C ILE A 376 13.50 0.35 -10.32
N GLN A 377 13.48 0.61 -9.01
CA GLN A 377 14.45 0.04 -8.07
C GLN A 377 13.80 -0.96 -7.13
N ALA A 378 14.46 -2.09 -6.90
CA ALA A 378 14.06 -3.14 -5.98
C ALA A 378 12.62 -3.65 -6.21
N TYR A 379 12.14 -3.55 -7.46
CA TYR A 379 10.76 -3.85 -7.81
C TYR A 379 10.50 -5.34 -7.99
N GLY A 380 11.50 -6.10 -8.45
CA GLY A 380 11.40 -7.54 -8.67
C GLY A 380 11.11 -7.94 -10.13
N MET A 381 11.34 -7.04 -11.08
CA MET A 381 11.16 -7.34 -12.50
C MET A 381 12.09 -8.43 -12.98
N THR A 382 11.56 -9.38 -13.74
CA THR A 382 12.32 -10.43 -14.45
C THR A 382 12.41 -10.16 -15.95
N HIS A 383 11.50 -9.33 -16.48
CA HIS A 383 11.43 -8.96 -17.88
C HIS A 383 10.83 -7.54 -18.05
N LEU A 384 11.00 -6.98 -19.22
CA LEU A 384 10.39 -5.71 -19.59
C LEU A 384 9.01 -5.95 -20.23
N PRO A 385 8.04 -5.03 -20.05
CA PRO A 385 6.75 -5.12 -20.74
C PRO A 385 6.90 -5.20 -22.26
N ALA A 386 5.99 -5.86 -22.96
CA ALA A 386 6.06 -6.07 -24.39
C ALA A 386 6.12 -4.75 -25.18
N ASN A 387 5.38 -3.73 -24.74
CA ASN A 387 5.34 -2.40 -25.35
C ASN A 387 6.42 -1.44 -24.82
N PHE A 388 7.38 -1.90 -24.01
CA PHE A 388 8.42 -1.03 -23.44
C PHE A 388 9.21 -0.24 -24.49
N ILE A 389 9.31 -0.78 -25.69
CA ILE A 389 9.94 -0.13 -26.87
C ILE A 389 9.31 1.24 -27.20
N LYS A 390 8.04 1.51 -26.83
CA LYS A 390 7.37 2.80 -27.06
C LYS A 390 8.10 3.94 -26.34
N LEU A 391 8.69 3.66 -25.18
CA LEU A 391 9.45 4.64 -24.39
C LEU A 391 10.77 5.06 -25.05
N GLY A 392 11.27 4.28 -25.98
CA GLY A 392 12.53 4.57 -26.67
C GLY A 392 12.56 5.89 -27.44
N LYS A 393 11.39 6.44 -27.79
CA LYS A 393 11.30 7.74 -28.47
C LYS A 393 11.67 8.93 -27.57
N SER A 394 11.58 8.79 -26.27
CA SER A 394 11.76 9.88 -25.29
C SER A 394 12.81 9.59 -24.23
N LEU A 395 13.03 8.33 -23.86
CA LEU A 395 13.85 7.96 -22.72
C LEU A 395 15.33 8.29 -22.93
N GLU A 396 15.91 9.00 -21.97
CA GLU A 396 17.32 9.42 -21.93
C GLU A 396 18.09 8.70 -20.81
N SER A 397 17.41 8.31 -19.72
CA SER A 397 18.00 7.59 -18.59
C SER A 397 17.08 6.48 -18.13
N LEU A 398 17.62 5.27 -18.02
CA LEU A 398 16.94 4.08 -17.53
C LEU A 398 17.74 3.47 -16.38
N ASN A 399 17.12 3.44 -15.21
CA ASN A 399 17.70 2.85 -14.01
C ASN A 399 16.82 1.68 -13.54
N LEU A 400 17.39 0.47 -13.60
CA LEU A 400 16.75 -0.79 -13.23
C LEU A 400 17.48 -1.48 -12.07
N VAL A 401 18.01 -0.72 -11.15
CA VAL A 401 18.76 -1.20 -9.98
C VAL A 401 17.98 -2.23 -9.19
N SER A 402 18.69 -3.27 -8.76
CA SER A 402 18.16 -4.28 -7.82
C SER A 402 16.88 -4.98 -8.28
N ASN A 403 16.74 -5.26 -9.58
CA ASN A 403 15.68 -6.11 -10.11
C ASN A 403 16.16 -7.57 -10.29
N ASN A 404 15.40 -8.39 -10.99
CA ASN A 404 15.61 -9.83 -11.08
C ASN A 404 15.92 -10.31 -12.52
N PHE A 405 16.58 -9.50 -13.31
CA PHE A 405 17.00 -9.93 -14.65
C PHE A 405 18.12 -10.96 -14.57
N ASN A 406 17.92 -12.12 -15.15
CA ASN A 406 18.87 -13.22 -15.10
C ASN A 406 19.95 -13.14 -16.19
N LYS A 407 19.67 -12.45 -17.30
CA LYS A 407 20.57 -12.32 -18.44
C LYS A 407 20.61 -10.91 -18.98
N LEU A 408 21.79 -10.46 -19.37
CA LEU A 408 21.95 -9.16 -20.01
C LEU A 408 21.21 -9.08 -21.36
N SER A 409 21.14 -10.21 -22.07
CA SER A 409 20.40 -10.33 -23.33
C SER A 409 18.91 -10.10 -23.20
N ASP A 410 18.29 -10.41 -22.06
CA ASP A 410 16.85 -10.20 -21.82
C ASP A 410 16.51 -8.69 -21.86
N ILE A 411 17.44 -7.85 -21.41
CA ILE A 411 17.30 -6.40 -21.45
C ILE A 411 17.62 -5.87 -22.85
N THR A 412 18.75 -6.28 -23.44
CA THR A 412 19.24 -5.69 -24.71
C THR A 412 18.43 -6.11 -25.94
N ASN A 413 17.62 -7.17 -25.84
CA ASN A 413 16.67 -7.51 -26.90
C ASN A 413 15.60 -6.41 -27.08
N VAL A 414 15.27 -5.66 -26.04
CA VAL A 414 14.32 -4.55 -26.06
C VAL A 414 15.06 -3.21 -26.07
N VAL A 415 15.97 -3.00 -25.10
CA VAL A 415 16.72 -1.74 -24.90
C VAL A 415 18.03 -1.81 -25.67
N ASN A 416 18.04 -1.21 -26.86
CA ASN A 416 19.19 -1.16 -27.75
C ASN A 416 19.19 0.16 -28.54
N GLU A 417 20.29 0.47 -29.23
CA GLU A 417 20.45 1.74 -29.93
C GLU A 417 19.35 2.03 -30.95
N LYS A 418 18.86 1.01 -31.65
CA LYS A 418 17.80 1.16 -32.65
C LYS A 418 16.47 1.56 -32.00
N ASN A 419 16.15 0.92 -30.88
CA ASN A 419 14.88 1.09 -30.20
C ASN A 419 14.89 2.33 -29.29
N PHE A 420 16.05 2.68 -28.71
CA PHE A 420 16.22 3.78 -27.74
C PHE A 420 17.29 4.79 -28.19
N PRO A 421 17.11 5.47 -29.32
CA PRO A 421 18.15 6.31 -29.89
C PRO A 421 18.55 7.52 -29.04
N LYS A 422 17.80 7.84 -28.00
CA LYS A 422 18.08 8.96 -27.08
C LYS A 422 18.72 8.54 -25.76
N LEU A 423 18.76 7.25 -25.46
CA LEU A 423 19.27 6.75 -24.19
C LEU A 423 20.76 7.05 -24.06
N ARG A 424 21.12 7.59 -22.89
CA ARG A 424 22.51 7.97 -22.52
C ARG A 424 23.00 7.23 -21.29
N ASN A 425 22.08 6.86 -20.39
CA ASN A 425 22.42 6.23 -19.14
C ASN A 425 21.60 4.94 -18.97
N LEU A 426 22.29 3.83 -18.75
CA LEU A 426 21.70 2.53 -18.44
C LEU A 426 22.34 2.00 -17.16
N ILE A 427 21.54 1.85 -16.11
CA ILE A 427 21.99 1.42 -14.80
C ILE A 427 21.28 0.12 -14.44
N LEU A 428 22.05 -0.96 -14.29
CA LEU A 428 21.60 -2.32 -14.02
C LEU A 428 22.20 -2.89 -12.72
N TYR A 429 22.70 -2.04 -11.85
CA TYR A 429 23.37 -2.38 -10.60
C TYR A 429 22.61 -3.42 -9.77
N ALA A 430 23.34 -4.38 -9.18
CA ALA A 430 22.88 -5.32 -8.18
C ALA A 430 21.65 -6.17 -8.60
N GLN A 431 21.66 -6.72 -9.80
CA GLN A 431 20.61 -7.67 -10.21
C GLN A 431 20.62 -8.93 -9.35
N ARG A 432 19.51 -9.64 -9.33
CA ARG A 432 19.29 -10.82 -8.50
C ARG A 432 18.88 -12.02 -9.35
N ARG A 433 19.26 -13.20 -8.89
CA ARG A 433 18.83 -14.47 -9.53
C ARG A 433 17.50 -14.93 -8.95
N THR A 434 16.56 -15.27 -9.84
CA THR A 434 15.27 -15.87 -9.50
C THR A 434 15.23 -17.38 -9.74
N ASP A 435 16.25 -17.92 -10.40
CA ASP A 435 16.40 -19.36 -10.65
C ASP A 435 16.89 -20.16 -9.42
N VAL A 436 17.21 -19.46 -8.34
CA VAL A 436 17.60 -20.06 -7.07
C VAL A 436 16.46 -19.93 -6.06
N ALA A 437 16.02 -21.07 -5.52
CA ALA A 437 14.98 -21.09 -4.50
C ALA A 437 15.43 -20.34 -3.24
N ILE A 438 14.59 -19.40 -2.79
CA ILE A 438 14.81 -18.60 -1.59
C ILE A 438 13.86 -19.11 -0.50
N ASP A 439 14.41 -19.49 0.65
CA ASP A 439 13.61 -19.87 1.81
C ASP A 439 13.11 -18.61 2.54
N LEU A 440 11.93 -18.14 2.16
CA LEU A 440 11.29 -16.95 2.74
C LEU A 440 11.07 -17.08 4.25
N SER A 441 10.91 -18.29 4.77
CA SER A 441 10.66 -18.52 6.20
C SER A 441 11.87 -18.15 7.07
N LYS A 442 13.06 -18.17 6.52
CA LYS A 442 14.28 -17.73 7.19
C LYS A 442 14.41 -16.21 7.27
N LEU A 443 13.76 -15.48 6.36
CA LEU A 443 13.79 -14.03 6.30
C LEU A 443 12.87 -13.39 7.33
N GLU A 444 11.67 -13.90 7.48
CA GLU A 444 10.67 -13.37 8.41
C GLU A 444 11.10 -13.49 9.87
N LYS A 445 11.95 -14.49 10.20
CA LYS A 445 12.37 -14.74 11.57
C LYS A 445 13.44 -13.78 12.10
N ASN A 446 14.20 -13.11 11.26
CA ASN A 446 15.41 -12.39 11.72
C ASN A 446 15.27 -10.87 11.73
N GLY A 447 14.22 -10.28 11.17
CA GLY A 447 13.88 -8.86 11.30
C GLY A 447 14.98 -7.85 10.90
N ASN A 448 16.07 -8.32 10.28
CA ASN A 448 17.25 -7.51 9.99
C ASN A 448 17.44 -7.44 8.47
N SER A 449 17.27 -6.25 7.89
CA SER A 449 17.41 -6.01 6.45
C SER A 449 18.77 -6.41 5.89
N ASP A 450 19.85 -6.27 6.69
CA ASP A 450 21.21 -6.62 6.29
C ASP A 450 21.38 -8.14 6.03
N TYR A 451 20.57 -8.94 6.69
CA TYR A 451 20.58 -10.40 6.49
C TYR A 451 20.02 -10.82 5.14
N ILE A 452 19.13 -10.02 4.56
CA ILE A 452 18.53 -10.27 3.26
C ILE A 452 19.59 -10.20 2.16
N TYR A 453 20.45 -9.20 2.18
CA TYR A 453 21.53 -9.05 1.20
C TYR A 453 22.53 -10.20 1.21
N ASN A 454 22.83 -10.75 2.38
CA ASN A 454 23.82 -11.83 2.54
C ASN A 454 23.27 -13.23 2.23
N THR A 455 21.94 -13.41 2.15
CA THR A 455 21.31 -14.72 1.97
C THR A 455 20.84 -14.96 0.53
N TYR A 456 20.78 -13.92 -0.28
CA TYR A 456 20.30 -14.03 -1.66
C TYR A 456 21.45 -14.00 -2.65
N PRO A 457 21.42 -14.87 -3.66
CA PRO A 457 22.37 -14.77 -4.76
C PRO A 457 22.09 -13.46 -5.53
N ILE A 458 22.96 -12.48 -5.33
CA ILE A 458 22.97 -11.24 -6.09
C ILE A 458 23.72 -11.50 -7.39
N GLY A 459 23.19 -10.98 -8.49
CA GLY A 459 23.85 -10.99 -9.78
C GLY A 459 23.12 -11.78 -10.86
N MET A 460 23.38 -11.45 -12.10
CA MET A 460 22.90 -12.17 -13.27
C MET A 460 23.64 -13.50 -13.46
N TYR A 461 24.87 -13.59 -12.97
CA TYR A 461 25.78 -14.72 -13.19
C TYR A 461 25.87 -15.16 -14.66
N GLY A 462 25.74 -14.20 -15.57
CA GLY A 462 25.81 -14.42 -16.99
C GLY A 462 27.23 -14.66 -17.45
N LYS A 463 27.42 -15.53 -18.45
CA LYS A 463 28.71 -15.73 -19.09
C LYS A 463 28.80 -14.82 -20.32
N VAL A 464 29.64 -13.79 -20.24
CA VAL A 464 29.97 -12.93 -21.38
C VAL A 464 31.14 -13.47 -22.20
N SER A 465 31.35 -14.79 -22.16
CA SER A 465 32.35 -15.48 -22.96
C SER A 465 31.96 -15.52 -24.45
N LYS A 466 32.96 -15.63 -25.33
CA LYS A 466 32.77 -15.68 -26.79
C LYS A 466 31.71 -16.72 -27.18
N GLY A 467 30.76 -16.31 -28.02
CA GLY A 467 29.67 -17.19 -28.51
C GLY A 467 28.40 -17.21 -27.64
N THR A 468 28.38 -16.53 -26.51
CA THR A 468 27.17 -16.43 -25.67
C THR A 468 26.26 -15.27 -26.07
N SER A 469 24.96 -15.36 -25.71
CA SER A 469 24.00 -14.28 -25.91
C SER A 469 24.38 -13.02 -25.13
N ASP A 470 24.91 -13.17 -23.92
CA ASP A 470 25.31 -12.07 -23.06
C ASP A 470 26.59 -11.39 -23.58
N ARG A 471 27.50 -12.12 -24.26
CA ARG A 471 28.60 -11.52 -25.02
C ARG A 471 28.08 -10.59 -26.12
N GLN A 472 27.11 -11.06 -26.90
CA GLN A 472 26.49 -10.25 -27.95
C GLN A 472 25.75 -9.04 -27.37
N ALA A 473 25.09 -9.20 -26.22
CA ALA A 473 24.45 -8.11 -25.49
C ALA A 473 25.46 -7.06 -25.03
N LEU A 474 26.58 -7.48 -24.45
CA LEU A 474 27.65 -6.58 -24.02
C LEU A 474 28.25 -5.80 -25.21
N LEU A 475 28.55 -6.48 -26.32
CA LEU A 475 29.05 -5.83 -27.54
C LEU A 475 28.08 -4.76 -28.05
N LYS A 476 26.78 -5.03 -28.10
CA LYS A 476 25.76 -4.04 -28.47
C LYS A 476 25.76 -2.80 -27.57
N LEU A 477 25.94 -2.99 -26.28
CA LEU A 477 25.98 -1.89 -25.31
C LEU A 477 27.26 -1.08 -25.45
N LEU A 478 28.41 -1.72 -25.61
CA LEU A 478 29.69 -1.07 -25.73
C LEU A 478 29.82 -0.29 -27.06
N THR A 479 29.27 -0.80 -28.17
CA THR A 479 29.28 -0.14 -29.49
C THR A 479 28.18 0.91 -29.66
N TRP A 480 27.34 1.15 -28.66
CA TRP A 480 26.26 2.13 -28.73
C TRP A 480 26.79 3.55 -28.52
N ASP A 481 26.83 4.36 -29.59
CA ASP A 481 27.53 5.65 -29.62
C ASP A 481 26.99 6.67 -28.60
N LYS A 482 25.68 6.68 -28.37
CA LYS A 482 25.04 7.66 -27.48
C LYS A 482 24.97 7.25 -26.04
N LEU A 483 25.26 6.00 -25.73
CA LEU A 483 25.26 5.52 -24.36
C LEU A 483 26.54 5.97 -23.66
N ASN A 484 26.42 6.89 -22.71
CA ASN A 484 27.55 7.48 -21.99
C ASN A 484 27.86 6.74 -20.68
N THR A 485 26.85 6.14 -20.06
CA THR A 485 26.96 5.48 -18.76
C THR A 485 26.34 4.09 -18.84
N LEU A 486 27.12 3.08 -18.49
CA LEU A 486 26.69 1.69 -18.33
C LEU A 486 27.15 1.18 -16.96
N GLU A 487 26.22 0.95 -16.04
CA GLU A 487 26.50 0.44 -14.69
C GLU A 487 26.05 -1.01 -14.60
N LEU A 488 27.01 -1.92 -14.43
CA LEU A 488 26.81 -3.38 -14.32
C LEU A 488 27.41 -3.95 -13.02
N SER A 489 27.78 -3.09 -12.07
CA SER A 489 28.34 -3.52 -10.80
C SER A 489 27.39 -4.46 -10.06
N TYR A 490 27.93 -5.43 -9.36
CA TYR A 490 27.17 -6.47 -8.65
C TYR A 490 26.20 -7.28 -9.55
N CYS A 491 26.45 -7.30 -10.86
CA CYS A 491 25.77 -8.22 -11.77
C CYS A 491 26.47 -9.59 -11.87
N PHE A 492 27.68 -9.72 -11.34
CA PHE A 492 28.49 -10.95 -11.33
C PHE A 492 28.61 -11.62 -12.70
N LEU A 493 28.87 -10.81 -13.72
CA LEU A 493 29.09 -11.29 -15.09
C LEU A 493 30.49 -11.92 -15.18
N GLU A 494 30.57 -13.16 -15.58
CA GLU A 494 31.83 -13.90 -15.78
C GLU A 494 32.31 -13.81 -17.23
N GLY A 495 33.59 -13.62 -17.41
CA GLY A 495 34.22 -13.68 -18.74
C GLY A 495 35.26 -12.60 -18.97
N GLU A 496 35.73 -12.54 -20.20
CA GLU A 496 36.74 -11.57 -20.64
C GLU A 496 36.07 -10.39 -21.32
N LEU A 497 36.66 -9.21 -21.22
CA LEU A 497 36.28 -8.07 -22.06
C LEU A 497 36.41 -8.43 -23.52
N PRO A 498 35.60 -7.84 -24.43
CA PRO A 498 35.73 -8.05 -25.86
C PRO A 498 37.13 -7.68 -26.36
N THR A 499 37.65 -8.53 -27.23
CA THR A 499 38.91 -8.19 -27.94
C THR A 499 38.68 -7.06 -28.95
N ASP A 500 39.77 -6.45 -29.39
CA ASP A 500 39.68 -5.38 -30.40
C ASP A 500 39.09 -5.90 -31.72
N GLU A 501 39.37 -7.15 -32.08
CA GLU A 501 38.77 -7.80 -33.24
C GLU A 501 37.27 -7.94 -33.11
N GLU A 502 36.79 -8.45 -31.97
CA GLU A 502 35.35 -8.56 -31.70
C GLU A 502 34.66 -7.20 -31.70
N MET A 503 35.31 -6.17 -31.16
CA MET A 503 34.76 -4.80 -31.19
C MET A 503 34.68 -4.27 -32.62
N THR A 504 35.72 -4.51 -33.43
CA THR A 504 35.74 -4.15 -34.84
C THR A 504 34.62 -4.85 -35.61
N GLU A 505 34.53 -6.17 -35.49
CA GLU A 505 33.46 -6.96 -36.11
C GLU A 505 32.05 -6.48 -35.68
N ALA A 506 31.87 -6.14 -34.41
CA ALA A 506 30.60 -5.62 -33.92
C ALA A 506 30.24 -4.24 -34.47
N LEU A 507 31.22 -3.35 -34.62
CA LEU A 507 31.04 -2.04 -35.26
C LEU A 507 30.73 -2.16 -36.76
N GLU A 508 31.45 -3.01 -37.48
CA GLU A 508 31.19 -3.31 -38.89
C GLU A 508 29.77 -3.89 -39.09
N ALA A 509 29.39 -4.85 -38.24
CA ALA A 509 28.07 -5.44 -38.27
C ALA A 509 26.96 -4.41 -37.96
N ALA A 510 27.25 -3.39 -37.16
CA ALA A 510 26.36 -2.27 -36.87
C ALA A 510 26.36 -1.20 -37.97
N GLY A 511 27.18 -1.34 -39.03
CA GLY A 511 27.32 -0.34 -40.09
C GLY A 511 28.02 0.93 -39.65
N LYS A 512 28.80 0.86 -38.56
CA LYS A 512 29.54 1.98 -37.98
C LYS A 512 30.96 2.02 -38.53
N ALA A 513 31.44 3.24 -38.81
CA ALA A 513 32.82 3.40 -39.20
C ALA A 513 33.75 2.92 -38.09
N THR A 514 34.58 1.96 -38.39
CA THR A 514 35.70 1.61 -37.53
C THR A 514 36.62 2.84 -37.51
N ARG A 515 36.59 3.59 -36.44
CA ARG A 515 37.45 4.77 -36.26
C ARG A 515 38.94 4.42 -36.21
N TYR A 516 39.32 3.14 -36.41
CA TYR A 516 40.57 2.59 -35.99
C TYR A 516 41.20 1.72 -37.07
N SER A 517 42.40 2.05 -37.44
CA SER A 517 43.22 1.15 -38.21
C SER A 517 43.68 -0.01 -37.30
N ARG A 518 43.73 -1.23 -37.83
CA ARG A 518 44.19 -2.44 -37.14
C ARG A 518 45.54 -2.36 -36.42
N ALA A 519 46.23 -1.21 -36.54
CA ALA A 519 47.58 -1.01 -36.01
C ALA A 519 47.65 -0.33 -34.63
N ASP A 520 46.52 0.17 -34.05
CA ASP A 520 46.55 0.96 -32.80
C ASP A 520 45.43 0.60 -31.85
N PHE A 521 45.38 -0.67 -31.50
CA PHE A 521 44.31 -1.26 -30.70
C PHE A 521 44.39 -0.96 -29.21
N SER A 522 45.55 -0.55 -28.69
CA SER A 522 45.72 -0.35 -27.24
C SER A 522 45.00 0.90 -26.72
N THR A 523 44.79 1.90 -27.60
CA THR A 523 44.12 3.17 -27.24
C THR A 523 42.63 3.12 -27.37
N ASN A 524 42.05 2.17 -28.12
CA ASN A 524 40.65 2.15 -28.51
C ASN A 524 39.76 1.41 -27.54
N LYS A 525 40.31 0.43 -26.82
CA LYS A 525 39.62 -0.33 -25.79
C LYS A 525 39.16 0.56 -24.65
N ALA A 526 39.96 1.59 -24.33
CA ALA A 526 39.65 2.55 -23.28
C ALA A 526 38.39 3.39 -23.58
N ASP A 527 38.16 3.82 -24.84
CA ASP A 527 36.99 4.63 -25.21
C ASP A 527 35.67 3.90 -24.99
N TYR A 528 35.66 2.58 -25.09
CA TYR A 528 34.49 1.76 -24.87
C TYR A 528 34.29 1.40 -23.38
N LEU A 529 35.42 1.30 -22.66
CA LEU A 529 35.40 1.04 -21.22
C LEU A 529 35.02 2.27 -20.41
N ASP A 530 35.25 3.49 -20.93
CA ASP A 530 34.85 4.73 -20.28
C ASP A 530 33.34 4.84 -20.01
N LYS A 531 32.53 4.04 -20.72
CA LYS A 531 31.10 3.93 -20.44
C LYS A 531 30.79 3.15 -19.15
N LEU A 532 31.67 2.21 -18.80
CA LEU A 532 31.50 1.38 -17.63
C LEU A 532 31.86 2.17 -16.38
N VAL A 533 30.91 2.34 -15.49
CA VAL A 533 31.06 3.10 -14.25
C VAL A 533 31.03 2.19 -13.02
N GLY A 534 31.49 2.71 -11.91
CA GLY A 534 31.54 1.96 -10.64
C GLY A 534 32.50 0.76 -10.70
N ASP A 535 32.15 -0.32 -10.04
CA ASP A 535 32.94 -1.55 -10.00
C ASP A 535 32.68 -2.49 -11.20
N THR A 536 32.03 -1.99 -12.27
CA THR A 536 31.62 -2.82 -13.42
C THR A 536 32.77 -3.57 -14.05
N CYS A 537 33.93 -2.92 -14.24
CA CYS A 537 35.11 -3.58 -14.82
C CYS A 537 35.62 -4.73 -13.98
N LYS A 538 35.54 -4.66 -12.66
CA LYS A 538 35.95 -5.75 -11.77
C LYS A 538 35.22 -7.04 -12.06
N TRP A 539 33.92 -6.96 -12.32
CA TRP A 539 33.06 -8.10 -12.52
C TRP A 539 33.16 -8.70 -13.92
N LEU A 540 33.43 -7.85 -14.92
CA LEU A 540 33.59 -8.31 -16.30
C LEU A 540 34.96 -8.96 -16.56
N LEU A 541 35.99 -8.55 -15.79
CA LEU A 541 37.38 -8.99 -16.02
C LEU A 541 37.78 -10.20 -15.17
N SER A 542 36.97 -10.60 -14.23
CA SER A 542 37.32 -11.68 -13.35
C SER A 542 37.06 -13.06 -13.98
N GLY A 543 38.09 -13.60 -14.63
CA GLY A 543 38.39 -14.98 -14.31
C GLY A 543 38.99 -14.94 -12.89
N TRP A 544 38.40 -15.57 -11.93
CA TRP A 544 38.65 -15.47 -10.50
C TRP A 544 40.11 -15.54 -10.03
N ASP A 545 41.01 -15.90 -10.89
CA ASP A 545 42.41 -16.20 -10.56
C ASP A 545 43.45 -15.23 -11.13
N ASN A 546 43.10 -14.25 -11.98
CA ASN A 546 44.08 -13.33 -12.57
C ASN A 546 43.64 -11.86 -12.42
N PRO A 547 44.45 -11.03 -11.77
CA PRO A 547 44.23 -9.59 -11.72
C PRO A 547 44.39 -8.98 -13.12
N VAL A 548 43.51 -8.05 -13.47
CA VAL A 548 43.53 -7.35 -14.76
C VAL A 548 43.55 -5.86 -14.54
N THR A 549 44.39 -5.15 -15.27
CA THR A 549 44.47 -3.70 -15.23
C THR A 549 43.67 -3.10 -16.40
N CYS A 550 42.67 -2.26 -16.08
CA CYS A 550 41.95 -1.43 -17.04
C CYS A 550 42.54 -0.03 -17.10
N LYS A 551 42.79 0.48 -18.33
CA LYS A 551 43.31 1.83 -18.54
C LYS A 551 42.37 2.67 -19.38
N HIS A 552 42.31 3.97 -19.07
CA HIS A 552 41.69 4.96 -19.93
C HIS A 552 42.55 5.22 -21.20
N LYS A 553 41.95 5.91 -22.16
CA LYS A 553 42.62 6.26 -23.43
C LYS A 553 43.91 7.10 -23.26
N ASP A 554 43.96 7.92 -22.20
CA ASP A 554 45.12 8.72 -21.84
C ASP A 554 46.22 7.91 -21.12
N GLY A 555 45.99 6.59 -20.94
CA GLY A 555 46.89 5.69 -20.26
C GLY A 555 46.74 5.67 -18.73
N SER A 556 45.86 6.50 -18.16
CA SER A 556 45.55 6.46 -16.75
C SER A 556 44.83 5.15 -16.38
N VAL A 557 45.08 4.65 -15.19
CA VAL A 557 44.54 3.36 -14.72
C VAL A 557 43.15 3.57 -14.18
N VAL A 558 42.18 2.83 -14.73
CA VAL A 558 40.80 2.80 -14.23
C VAL A 558 40.74 1.87 -13.01
N TYR A 559 41.37 0.69 -13.13
CA TYR A 559 41.48 -0.28 -12.05
C TYR A 559 42.85 -1.01 -12.14
N GLU A 560 43.51 -1.15 -11.00
CA GLU A 560 44.67 -2.04 -10.81
C GLU A 560 44.28 -3.24 -9.97
N ASP A 561 44.87 -4.40 -10.31
CA ASP A 561 44.80 -5.64 -9.54
C ASP A 561 43.40 -5.96 -8.97
N VAL A 562 42.45 -6.08 -9.86
CA VAL A 562 41.07 -6.35 -9.48
C VAL A 562 40.90 -7.80 -9.07
N TYR A 563 40.73 -7.99 -7.76
CA TYR A 563 40.30 -9.29 -7.22
C TYR A 563 38.80 -9.31 -7.03
N PRO A 564 38.12 -10.42 -7.37
CA PRO A 564 36.71 -10.55 -7.06
C PRO A 564 36.52 -10.44 -5.54
N LEU A 565 35.54 -9.63 -5.13
CA LEU A 565 35.10 -9.61 -3.74
C LEU A 565 34.62 -11.03 -3.38
N GLN A 566 35.30 -11.69 -2.48
CA GLN A 566 34.77 -12.87 -1.81
C GLN A 566 33.61 -12.41 -0.94
N VAL A 567 32.40 -12.83 -1.28
CA VAL A 567 31.19 -12.63 -0.47
C VAL A 567 31.08 -13.76 0.56
#